data_b7c8421dd6bf750f029337e306eccf3d
#
_entry.id   b7c8421dd6bf750f029337e306eccf3d
#
_cell.length_a   1.000
_cell.length_b   1.000
_cell.length_c   1.000
_cell.angle_alpha   90.00
_cell.angle_beta   90.00
_cell.angle_gamma   90.00
#
_symmetry.space_group_name_H-M   'P 1'
#
loop_
_entity.id
_entity.type
_entity.pdbx_description
1 polymer ?
#
loop_
_entity_poly.entity_id
_entity_poly.type
_entity_poly.pdbx_seq_one_letter_code
_entity_poly.pdbx_strand_id
1 'polypeptide(L)'
;MTKRASDISRLRLGRPQIRRVKAKVFGQHEEATLKQIETCLEAGGERAVLCADGHKGYAQPIGGVVAYKDKISLSGVGFDIACGNLAILTDATRGEIAPRMKSIMDDVVREISFGIGRKSKTRVDHELFEDEAWKIAPLAGLKDMARDQLGTVGGGNHYVDIFADELDRIWVGVHFGSRGLGHKTATHFLKATGGKDGMDVPPTTLPVSSAIGSDYLAGMTLAGRYAYAGRETVGRHVVRGILGAEILEEVHNHHNFAWHEQHGTESFWVVRKGATPAFPSQRGFVGGSMGDDAVIIEGIDSAESRDALFSTIHGAGRIMSRTAAKGRFERVGNKRIRRDGLVRHDEMMKWIADRGIELRGGDVDEAPQAYRRLPDVLAAHAGTIRVLHTLRPLGVAMADPYKD
;
A
#
# COMPACT_ATOMS: atom_id res chain seq x y z
N MET A 1 -11.21 50.69 64.61
CA MET A 1 -11.26 49.22 64.40
C MET A 1 -11.73 48.93 63.06
N THR A 2 -10.85 48.78 62.06
CA THR A 2 -11.19 48.58 60.65
C THR A 2 -10.42 47.36 60.15
N LYS A 3 -11.16 46.33 59.77
CA LYS A 3 -10.65 45.11 59.13
C LYS A 3 -10.30 45.41 57.69
N ARG A 4 -9.02 45.16 57.29
CA ARG A 4 -8.61 45.08 55.87
C ARG A 4 -8.90 43.66 55.39
N ALA A 5 -9.75 43.54 54.38
CA ALA A 5 -9.94 42.36 53.58
C ALA A 5 -8.83 42.26 52.51
N SER A 6 -8.12 41.14 52.49
CA SER A 6 -7.10 40.84 51.51
C SER A 6 -7.73 40.39 50.21
N ASP A 7 -7.52 41.14 49.16
CA ASP A 7 -7.94 40.81 47.81
C ASP A 7 -6.90 39.92 47.15
N ILE A 8 -7.18 38.61 47.11
CA ILE A 8 -6.37 37.65 46.35
C ILE A 8 -7.02 37.53 44.99
N SER A 9 -6.58 38.38 44.05
CA SER A 9 -6.93 38.24 42.65
C SER A 9 -6.40 36.91 42.08
N ARG A 10 -7.31 36.01 41.80
CA ARG A 10 -7.01 34.72 41.12
C ARG A 10 -6.47 35.00 39.71
N LEU A 11 -5.18 34.89 39.55
CA LEU A 11 -4.54 34.76 38.25
C LEU A 11 -5.11 33.50 37.54
N ARG A 12 -6.05 33.69 36.63
CA ARG A 12 -6.44 32.67 35.68
C ARG A 12 -5.24 32.47 34.75
N LEU A 13 -4.41 31.47 35.04
CA LEU A 13 -3.50 30.92 34.02
C LEU A 13 -4.34 30.45 32.84
N GLY A 14 -4.30 31.19 31.73
CA GLY A 14 -4.92 30.79 30.48
C GLY A 14 -4.36 29.43 30.09
N ARG A 15 -5.22 28.44 29.86
CA ARG A 15 -4.81 27.17 29.26
C ARG A 15 -4.07 27.51 27.96
N PRO A 16 -2.87 26.95 27.73
CA PRO A 16 -2.19 27.17 26.46
C PRO A 16 -3.17 26.77 25.35
N GLN A 17 -3.42 27.67 24.41
CA GLN A 17 -4.14 27.35 23.17
C GLN A 17 -3.25 26.36 22.42
N ILE A 18 -3.58 25.08 22.53
CA ILE A 18 -2.95 24.03 21.69
C ILE A 18 -3.32 24.40 20.27
N ARG A 19 -2.34 24.89 19.53
CA ARG A 19 -2.48 25.17 18.09
C ARG A 19 -2.81 23.84 17.43
N ARG A 20 -4.09 23.62 17.06
CA ARG A 20 -4.48 22.36 16.36
C ARG A 20 -3.70 22.31 15.06
N VAL A 21 -2.76 21.40 14.98
CA VAL A 21 -2.06 21.08 13.75
C VAL A 21 -3.09 20.48 12.81
N LYS A 22 -3.26 21.08 11.63
CA LYS A 22 -4.14 20.54 10.58
C LYS A 22 -3.32 19.63 9.67
N ALA A 23 -3.93 18.57 9.19
CA ALA A 23 -3.33 17.72 8.16
C ALA A 23 -3.15 18.51 6.85
N LYS A 24 -2.04 18.29 6.14
CA LYS A 24 -1.90 18.72 4.73
C LYS A 24 -2.75 17.78 3.88
N VAL A 25 -3.64 18.32 3.08
CA VAL A 25 -4.58 17.53 2.27
C VAL A 25 -4.36 17.85 0.79
N PHE A 26 -4.22 16.82 -0.02
CA PHE A 26 -4.14 16.87 -1.48
C PHE A 26 -5.45 16.34 -2.08
N GLY A 27 -5.99 17.04 -3.08
CA GLY A 27 -7.22 16.64 -3.75
C GLY A 27 -8.48 16.81 -2.89
N GLN A 28 -9.54 16.10 -3.26
CA GLN A 28 -10.85 16.14 -2.60
C GLN A 28 -11.18 14.78 -1.98
N HIS A 29 -11.75 14.81 -0.77
CA HIS A 29 -12.04 13.60 0.00
C HIS A 29 -13.41 13.68 0.65
N GLU A 30 -13.96 12.50 0.95
CA GLU A 30 -15.14 12.37 1.80
C GLU A 30 -14.85 12.84 3.22
N GLU A 31 -15.83 13.44 3.88
CA GLU A 31 -15.74 13.94 5.26
C GLU A 31 -15.25 12.86 6.24
N ALA A 32 -15.70 11.61 6.06
CA ALA A 32 -15.26 10.50 6.88
C ALA A 32 -13.75 10.21 6.79
N THR A 33 -13.14 10.42 5.63
CA THR A 33 -11.68 10.27 5.41
C THR A 33 -10.92 11.43 6.06
N LEU A 34 -11.42 12.66 5.92
CA LEU A 34 -10.85 13.85 6.57
C LEU A 34 -10.89 13.71 8.09
N LYS A 35 -12.03 13.30 8.64
CA LYS A 35 -12.16 13.05 10.08
C LYS A 35 -11.19 11.96 10.56
N GLN A 36 -10.95 10.93 9.75
CA GLN A 36 -10.05 9.83 10.13
C GLN A 36 -8.59 10.30 10.24
N ILE A 37 -8.10 11.16 9.32
CA ILE A 37 -6.73 11.70 9.43
C ILE A 37 -6.59 12.68 10.61
N GLU A 38 -7.64 13.44 10.94
CA GLU A 38 -7.68 14.28 12.14
C GLU A 38 -7.62 13.44 13.43
N THR A 39 -8.35 12.32 13.47
CA THR A 39 -8.29 11.37 14.59
C THR A 39 -6.89 10.83 14.81
N CYS A 40 -6.09 10.64 13.76
CA CYS A 40 -4.68 10.24 13.88
C CYS A 40 -3.83 11.33 14.56
N LEU A 41 -4.07 12.60 14.27
CA LEU A 41 -3.43 13.73 14.96
C LEU A 41 -3.84 13.78 16.44
N GLU A 42 -5.14 13.62 16.73
CA GLU A 42 -5.67 13.59 18.10
C GLU A 42 -5.11 12.42 18.93
N ALA A 43 -4.81 11.28 18.28
CA ALA A 43 -4.15 10.12 18.89
C ALA A 43 -2.63 10.31 19.09
N GLY A 44 -2.13 11.52 18.84
CA GLY A 44 -0.77 11.94 19.11
C GLY A 44 0.16 11.87 17.91
N GLY A 45 -0.36 12.00 16.69
CA GLY A 45 0.42 12.38 15.53
C GLY A 45 0.88 13.84 15.64
N GLU A 46 2.13 14.13 15.30
CA GLU A 46 2.72 15.48 15.31
C GLU A 46 2.42 16.23 14.01
N ARG A 47 2.45 15.51 12.89
CA ARG A 47 2.16 15.99 11.55
C ARG A 47 1.38 14.94 10.79
N ALA A 48 0.50 15.35 9.87
CA ALA A 48 -0.23 14.41 9.03
C ALA A 48 -0.41 14.94 7.61
N VAL A 49 -0.48 14.01 6.66
CA VAL A 49 -0.75 14.27 5.24
C VAL A 49 -1.82 13.30 4.76
N LEU A 50 -2.71 13.75 3.90
CA LEU A 50 -3.64 12.92 3.16
C LEU A 50 -3.38 13.13 1.66
N CYS A 51 -2.88 12.10 1.00
CA CYS A 51 -2.60 12.11 -0.43
C CYS A 51 -3.90 12.08 -1.25
N ALA A 52 -3.84 12.50 -2.51
CA ALA A 52 -5.01 12.68 -3.38
C ALA A 52 -5.81 11.39 -3.67
N ASP A 53 -5.17 10.23 -3.58
CA ASP A 53 -5.79 8.90 -3.68
C ASP A 53 -6.48 8.44 -2.38
N GLY A 54 -6.48 9.29 -1.35
CA GLY A 54 -6.94 8.98 0.00
C GLY A 54 -8.40 8.53 0.07
N HIS A 55 -8.65 7.49 0.90
CA HIS A 55 -9.99 7.00 1.20
C HIS A 55 -10.00 6.32 2.57
N LYS A 56 -11.22 6.08 3.10
CA LYS A 56 -11.40 5.51 4.44
C LYS A 56 -10.73 4.14 4.56
N GLY A 57 -9.90 3.97 5.60
CA GLY A 57 -9.19 2.73 5.93
C GLY A 57 -9.43 2.29 7.38
N TYR A 58 -8.76 1.22 7.83
CA TYR A 58 -8.81 0.78 9.22
C TYR A 58 -7.86 1.64 10.06
N ALA A 59 -8.38 2.31 11.08
CA ALA A 59 -7.70 3.20 12.04
C ALA A 59 -7.02 4.44 11.44
N GLN A 60 -6.30 4.30 10.34
CA GLN A 60 -5.67 5.35 9.54
C GLN A 60 -6.21 5.27 8.12
N PRO A 61 -6.51 6.41 7.44
CA PRO A 61 -6.95 6.37 6.04
C PRO A 61 -5.85 5.81 5.14
N ILE A 62 -6.27 5.14 4.06
CA ILE A 62 -5.37 4.85 2.94
C ILE A 62 -5.03 6.19 2.28
N GLY A 63 -3.82 6.36 1.77
CA GLY A 63 -3.29 7.66 1.36
C GLY A 63 -2.82 8.52 2.54
N GLY A 64 -2.94 8.00 3.78
CA GLY A 64 -2.59 8.70 5.01
C GLY A 64 -1.13 8.54 5.40
N VAL A 65 -0.51 9.66 5.78
CA VAL A 65 0.85 9.73 6.32
C VAL A 65 0.78 10.43 7.67
N VAL A 66 1.37 9.83 8.71
CA VAL A 66 1.38 10.42 10.05
C VAL A 66 2.77 10.30 10.66
N ALA A 67 3.32 11.42 11.09
CA ALA A 67 4.60 11.49 11.77
C ALA A 67 4.41 11.44 13.29
N TYR A 68 5.16 10.59 13.97
CA TYR A 68 5.15 10.42 15.42
C TYR A 68 6.55 10.62 16.01
N LYS A 69 6.62 11.21 17.21
CA LYS A 69 7.84 11.23 18.03
C LYS A 69 7.86 10.01 18.96
N ASP A 70 9.00 9.32 19.01
CA ASP A 70 9.29 8.23 19.98
C ASP A 70 8.24 7.09 20.04
N LYS A 71 7.34 7.01 19.08
CA LYS A 71 6.32 5.97 18.98
C LYS A 71 6.00 5.62 17.52
N ILE A 72 5.41 4.44 17.33
CA ILE A 72 4.96 3.93 16.04
C ILE A 72 3.50 3.52 16.12
N SER A 73 2.74 3.71 15.05
CA SER A 73 1.35 3.25 14.96
C SER A 73 1.28 1.89 14.27
N LEU A 74 0.89 0.85 15.01
CA LEU A 74 0.71 -0.51 14.48
C LEU A 74 -0.42 -0.57 13.46
N SER A 75 -1.59 -0.05 13.84
CA SER A 75 -2.77 -0.03 12.97
C SER A 75 -2.62 0.97 11.82
N GLY A 76 -1.74 1.98 11.98
CA GLY A 76 -1.36 2.91 10.93
C GLY A 76 -0.54 2.25 9.82
N VAL A 77 0.42 1.38 10.16
CA VAL A 77 1.12 0.52 9.16
C VAL A 77 0.13 -0.46 8.54
N GLY A 78 -0.78 -1.02 9.35
CA GLY A 78 -1.83 -1.93 8.90
C GLY A 78 -1.38 -3.39 8.82
N PHE A 79 -2.28 -4.25 8.32
CA PHE A 79 -2.06 -5.71 8.29
C PHE A 79 -1.20 -6.16 7.11
N ASP A 80 -1.26 -5.47 5.97
CA ASP A 80 -0.38 -5.78 4.84
C ASP A 80 0.90 -4.94 4.94
N ILE A 81 1.72 -5.29 5.96
CA ILE A 81 3.02 -4.65 6.18
C ILE A 81 3.84 -4.74 4.91
N ALA A 82 4.44 -3.61 4.50
CA ALA A 82 5.27 -3.50 3.33
C ALA A 82 4.56 -3.84 2.00
N CYS A 83 3.20 -3.70 1.94
CA CYS A 83 2.57 -3.61 0.63
C CYS A 83 3.28 -2.56 -0.20
N GLY A 84 3.56 -2.88 -1.46
CA GLY A 84 4.41 -2.05 -2.30
C GLY A 84 4.52 -2.59 -3.71
N ASN A 85 5.31 -1.88 -4.49
CA ASN A 85 5.45 -2.08 -5.92
C ASN A 85 6.90 -2.37 -6.31
N LEU A 86 7.07 -3.17 -7.35
CA LEU A 86 8.30 -3.32 -8.12
C LEU A 86 7.97 -3.11 -9.59
N ALA A 87 8.70 -2.26 -10.29
CA ALA A 87 8.71 -2.17 -11.74
C ALA A 87 10.09 -2.50 -12.28
N ILE A 88 10.17 -3.38 -13.27
CA ILE A 88 11.42 -3.82 -13.89
C ILE A 88 11.40 -3.42 -15.37
N LEU A 89 12.30 -2.53 -15.77
CA LEU A 89 12.58 -2.25 -17.17
C LEU A 89 13.39 -3.39 -17.77
N THR A 90 13.00 -3.84 -18.95
CA THR A 90 13.68 -4.91 -19.67
C THR A 90 14.29 -4.39 -20.97
N ASP A 91 15.15 -5.20 -21.59
CA ASP A 91 15.67 -4.97 -22.94
C ASP A 91 14.68 -5.37 -24.05
N ALA A 92 13.56 -6.03 -23.71
CA ALA A 92 12.54 -6.42 -24.65
C ALA A 92 11.71 -5.22 -25.13
N THR A 93 11.20 -5.32 -26.37
CA THR A 93 10.34 -4.33 -27.00
C THR A 93 8.89 -4.80 -27.08
N ARG A 94 7.96 -3.86 -27.19
CA ARG A 94 6.54 -4.16 -27.40
C ARG A 94 6.30 -5.01 -28.66
N GLY A 95 7.06 -4.75 -29.73
CA GLY A 95 6.95 -5.52 -30.99
C GLY A 95 7.25 -7.00 -30.81
N GLU A 96 8.18 -7.35 -29.92
CA GLU A 96 8.56 -8.74 -29.60
C GLU A 96 7.55 -9.41 -28.66
N ILE A 97 7.03 -8.68 -27.68
CA ILE A 97 6.23 -9.23 -26.59
C ILE A 97 4.73 -9.25 -26.89
N ALA A 98 4.15 -8.20 -27.50
CA ALA A 98 2.71 -8.10 -27.72
C ALA A 98 2.12 -9.26 -28.54
N PRO A 99 2.77 -9.79 -29.60
CA PRO A 99 2.23 -10.93 -30.34
C PRO A 99 2.12 -12.22 -29.52
N ARG A 100 2.89 -12.35 -28.43
CA ARG A 100 2.91 -13.52 -27.54
C ARG A 100 2.16 -13.28 -26.23
N MET A 101 1.51 -12.11 -26.04
CA MET A 101 0.96 -11.69 -24.75
C MET A 101 0.05 -12.75 -24.13
N LYS A 102 -0.83 -13.37 -24.92
CA LYS A 102 -1.72 -14.41 -24.46
C LYS A 102 -0.97 -15.59 -23.82
N SER A 103 0.05 -16.12 -24.50
CA SER A 103 0.85 -17.24 -23.98
C SER A 103 1.67 -16.82 -22.76
N ILE A 104 2.22 -15.61 -22.78
CA ILE A 104 2.96 -15.04 -21.63
C ILE A 104 2.07 -15.00 -20.38
N MET A 105 0.85 -14.49 -20.50
CA MET A 105 -0.07 -14.39 -19.36
C MET A 105 -0.57 -15.77 -18.90
N ASP A 106 -0.69 -16.75 -19.79
CA ASP A 106 -0.98 -18.14 -19.46
C ASP A 106 0.18 -18.77 -18.66
N ASP A 107 1.44 -18.46 -19.04
CA ASP A 107 2.64 -18.90 -18.33
C ASP A 107 2.74 -18.25 -16.95
N VAL A 108 2.46 -16.94 -16.84
CA VAL A 108 2.46 -16.23 -15.54
C VAL A 108 1.53 -16.92 -14.53
N VAL A 109 0.28 -17.22 -14.89
CA VAL A 109 -0.65 -17.89 -13.95
C VAL A 109 -0.38 -19.38 -13.78
N ARG A 110 0.31 -20.02 -14.74
CA ARG A 110 0.77 -21.39 -14.60
C ARG A 110 1.94 -21.51 -13.64
N GLU A 111 2.90 -20.60 -13.65
CA GLU A 111 4.14 -20.70 -12.90
C GLU A 111 4.10 -20.01 -11.54
N ILE A 112 3.36 -18.90 -11.42
CA ILE A 112 3.21 -18.14 -10.19
C ILE A 112 1.89 -18.49 -9.50
N SER A 113 1.94 -18.64 -8.17
CA SER A 113 0.76 -18.89 -7.35
C SER A 113 0.12 -17.59 -6.91
N PHE A 114 -1.16 -17.38 -7.25
CA PHE A 114 -1.98 -16.24 -6.85
C PHE A 114 -3.02 -16.68 -5.80
N GLY A 115 -3.35 -15.79 -4.85
CA GLY A 115 -4.41 -15.99 -3.88
C GLY A 115 -3.94 -16.02 -2.42
N ILE A 116 -4.93 -16.00 -1.50
CA ILE A 116 -4.67 -15.99 -0.05
C ILE A 116 -4.22 -17.37 0.40
N GLY A 117 -3.13 -17.42 1.19
CA GLY A 117 -2.63 -18.66 1.78
C GLY A 117 -1.96 -19.64 0.80
N ARG A 118 -1.85 -19.28 -0.48
CA ARG A 118 -1.19 -20.12 -1.48
C ARG A 118 0.30 -20.27 -1.19
N LYS A 119 0.85 -21.41 -1.59
CA LYS A 119 2.27 -21.72 -1.48
C LYS A 119 2.95 -21.56 -2.83
N SER A 120 4.23 -21.23 -2.81
CA SER A 120 5.07 -21.21 -4.02
C SER A 120 5.17 -22.62 -4.62
N LYS A 121 5.16 -22.71 -5.93
CA LYS A 121 5.35 -23.97 -6.66
C LYS A 121 6.79 -24.46 -6.56
N THR A 122 7.72 -23.52 -6.42
CA THR A 122 9.13 -23.82 -6.21
C THR A 122 9.59 -23.12 -4.94
N ARG A 123 10.18 -23.87 -4.01
CA ARG A 123 10.73 -23.28 -2.78
C ARG A 123 11.93 -22.43 -3.14
N VAL A 124 11.90 -21.18 -2.66
CA VAL A 124 13.00 -20.22 -2.85
C VAL A 124 13.84 -20.20 -1.59
N ASP A 125 15.13 -20.45 -1.71
CA ASP A 125 16.08 -20.24 -0.64
C ASP A 125 16.57 -18.79 -0.67
N HIS A 126 16.64 -18.14 0.51
CA HIS A 126 17.00 -16.74 0.63
C HIS A 126 17.64 -16.46 1.99
N GLU A 127 18.68 -15.63 2.00
CA GLU A 127 19.44 -15.27 3.22
C GLU A 127 18.58 -14.62 4.32
N LEU A 128 17.45 -13.99 3.96
CA LEU A 128 16.51 -13.39 4.93
C LEU A 128 16.02 -14.41 5.99
N PHE A 129 16.07 -15.72 5.69
CA PHE A 129 15.67 -16.76 6.63
C PHE A 129 16.73 -17.04 7.72
N GLU A 130 17.89 -16.43 7.62
CA GLU A 130 18.93 -16.45 8.65
C GLU A 130 18.91 -15.21 9.56
N ASP A 131 17.91 -14.30 9.37
CA ASP A 131 17.75 -13.09 10.17
C ASP A 131 17.44 -13.41 11.65
N GLU A 132 18.10 -12.68 12.56
CA GLU A 132 17.94 -12.84 14.01
C GLU A 132 16.50 -12.56 14.48
N ALA A 133 15.74 -11.71 13.77
CA ALA A 133 14.35 -11.41 14.11
C ALA A 133 13.46 -12.68 14.14
N TRP A 134 13.83 -13.75 13.46
CA TRP A 134 13.13 -15.03 13.55
C TRP A 134 13.18 -15.68 14.93
N LYS A 135 14.07 -15.23 15.84
CA LYS A 135 14.13 -15.68 17.23
C LYS A 135 13.07 -15.05 18.13
N ILE A 136 12.43 -13.95 17.67
CA ILE A 136 11.32 -13.31 18.37
C ILE A 136 10.11 -14.26 18.36
N ALA A 137 9.54 -14.53 19.53
CA ALA A 137 8.56 -15.60 19.73
C ALA A 137 7.41 -15.64 18.71
N PRO A 138 6.69 -14.55 18.36
CA PRO A 138 5.63 -14.63 17.37
C PRO A 138 6.14 -14.91 15.96
N LEU A 139 7.37 -14.51 15.61
CA LEU A 139 7.94 -14.67 14.27
C LEU A 139 8.51 -16.06 14.06
N ALA A 140 9.10 -16.68 15.08
CA ALA A 140 9.65 -18.03 15.00
C ALA A 140 8.64 -19.04 14.46
N GLY A 141 7.39 -18.97 14.95
CA GLY A 141 6.30 -19.83 14.49
C GLY A 141 5.79 -19.55 13.08
N LEU A 142 6.24 -18.48 12.44
CA LEU A 142 5.81 -18.07 11.09
C LEU A 142 6.85 -18.38 10.01
N LYS A 143 8.06 -18.79 10.37
CA LYS A 143 9.20 -18.97 9.45
C LYS A 143 8.90 -19.97 8.34
N ASP A 144 8.33 -21.14 8.66
CA ASP A 144 8.02 -22.17 7.66
C ASP A 144 6.91 -21.70 6.69
N MET A 145 5.86 -21.06 7.22
CA MET A 145 4.81 -20.47 6.38
C MET A 145 5.40 -19.38 5.44
N ALA A 146 6.30 -18.55 5.95
CA ALA A 146 6.96 -17.53 5.14
C ALA A 146 7.82 -18.18 4.03
N ARG A 147 8.56 -19.25 4.32
CA ARG A 147 9.30 -20.02 3.31
C ARG A 147 8.39 -20.59 2.23
N ASP A 148 7.23 -21.13 2.62
CA ASP A 148 6.27 -21.68 1.67
C ASP A 148 5.61 -20.59 0.79
N GLN A 149 5.52 -19.35 1.27
CA GLN A 149 4.84 -18.25 0.56
C GLN A 149 5.77 -17.32 -0.20
N LEU A 150 7.09 -17.42 -0.04
CA LEU A 150 8.03 -16.58 -0.80
C LEU A 150 7.91 -16.89 -2.30
N GLY A 151 7.75 -15.82 -3.12
CA GLY A 151 7.51 -15.99 -4.55
C GLY A 151 6.04 -16.25 -4.92
N THR A 152 5.09 -15.98 -4.02
CA THR A 152 3.65 -15.99 -4.31
C THR A 152 3.07 -14.60 -4.39
N VAL A 153 1.98 -14.43 -5.12
CA VAL A 153 1.19 -13.19 -5.22
C VAL A 153 -0.11 -13.34 -4.43
N GLY A 154 -0.55 -12.28 -3.76
CA GLY A 154 -1.75 -12.30 -2.92
C GLY A 154 -3.06 -12.30 -3.69
N GLY A 155 -4.13 -12.09 -2.95
CA GLY A 155 -5.47 -11.84 -3.48
C GLY A 155 -5.80 -10.34 -3.47
N GLY A 156 -7.01 -10.02 -3.93
CA GLY A 156 -7.48 -8.63 -4.02
C GLY A 156 -6.74 -7.86 -5.12
N ASN A 157 -6.22 -6.69 -4.78
CA ASN A 157 -5.51 -5.80 -5.71
C ASN A 157 -4.04 -6.19 -5.98
N HIS A 158 -3.59 -7.37 -5.54
CA HIS A 158 -2.24 -7.84 -5.83
C HIS A 158 -2.15 -8.39 -7.27
N TYR A 159 -1.09 -8.02 -7.98
CA TYR A 159 -0.97 -8.31 -9.41
C TYR A 159 0.46 -8.57 -9.88
N VAL A 160 0.54 -9.12 -11.08
CA VAL A 160 1.71 -9.14 -11.96
C VAL A 160 1.26 -8.64 -13.33
N ASP A 161 1.80 -7.53 -13.77
CA ASP A 161 1.41 -6.87 -15.00
C ASP A 161 2.59 -6.71 -15.97
N ILE A 162 2.30 -6.76 -17.25
CA ILE A 162 3.24 -6.45 -18.33
C ILE A 162 2.79 -5.15 -18.98
N PHE A 163 3.71 -4.18 -19.06
CA PHE A 163 3.45 -2.86 -19.62
C PHE A 163 4.36 -2.55 -20.79
N ALA A 164 3.93 -1.62 -21.64
CA ALA A 164 4.80 -0.88 -22.55
C ALA A 164 4.81 0.60 -22.15
N ASP A 165 5.99 1.22 -22.18
CA ASP A 165 6.09 2.67 -21.99
C ASP A 165 5.92 3.44 -23.31
N GLU A 166 6.04 4.77 -23.26
CA GLU A 166 5.94 5.68 -24.42
C GLU A 166 7.04 5.50 -25.47
N LEU A 167 8.08 4.72 -25.15
CA LEU A 167 9.20 4.36 -26.03
C LEU A 167 9.09 2.91 -26.53
N ASP A 168 7.94 2.26 -26.35
CA ASP A 168 7.69 0.85 -26.66
C ASP A 168 8.65 -0.15 -25.95
N ARG A 169 9.24 0.24 -24.80
CA ARG A 169 10.04 -0.64 -23.94
C ARG A 169 9.12 -1.41 -23.00
N ILE A 170 9.47 -2.65 -22.70
CA ILE A 170 8.68 -3.51 -21.82
C ILE A 170 9.09 -3.33 -20.35
N TRP A 171 8.08 -3.18 -19.52
CA TRP A 171 8.18 -3.18 -18.07
C TRP A 171 7.35 -4.32 -17.46
N VAL A 172 7.89 -4.94 -16.42
CA VAL A 172 7.15 -5.90 -15.57
C VAL A 172 6.83 -5.22 -14.25
N GLY A 173 5.53 -5.10 -13.94
CA GLY A 173 5.04 -4.53 -12.69
C GLY A 173 4.57 -5.62 -11.72
N VAL A 174 4.96 -5.53 -10.45
CA VAL A 174 4.56 -6.48 -9.41
C VAL A 174 4.07 -5.72 -8.18
N HIS A 175 2.89 -6.06 -7.68
CA HIS A 175 2.29 -5.42 -6.51
C HIS A 175 1.80 -6.45 -5.49
N PHE A 176 2.41 -6.49 -4.33
CA PHE A 176 1.96 -7.19 -3.12
C PHE A 176 2.82 -6.83 -1.91
N GLY A 177 2.38 -7.24 -0.71
CA GLY A 177 3.08 -7.02 0.56
C GLY A 177 3.76 -8.27 1.09
N SER A 178 3.91 -8.33 2.42
CA SER A 178 4.61 -9.40 3.14
C SER A 178 3.80 -10.68 3.34
N ARG A 179 2.73 -10.85 2.60
CA ARG A 179 1.89 -12.06 2.60
C ARG A 179 1.39 -12.38 4.04
N GLY A 180 1.29 -13.68 4.36
CA GLY A 180 0.86 -14.12 5.68
C GLY A 180 1.79 -13.71 6.82
N LEU A 181 3.07 -13.48 6.56
CA LEU A 181 4.04 -13.04 7.57
C LEU A 181 3.61 -11.70 8.19
N GLY A 182 3.48 -10.65 7.38
CA GLY A 182 3.12 -9.32 7.88
C GLY A 182 1.74 -9.29 8.50
N HIS A 183 0.75 -9.94 7.89
CA HIS A 183 -0.61 -10.00 8.42
C HIS A 183 -0.65 -10.63 9.83
N LYS A 184 0.02 -11.76 10.04
CA LYS A 184 0.07 -12.44 11.34
C LYS A 184 0.90 -11.67 12.35
N THR A 185 2.00 -11.04 11.94
CA THR A 185 2.82 -10.15 12.78
C THR A 185 1.98 -8.97 13.27
N ALA A 186 1.34 -8.22 12.38
CA ALA A 186 0.48 -7.09 12.76
C ALA A 186 -0.66 -7.51 13.69
N THR A 187 -1.33 -8.63 13.37
CA THR A 187 -2.42 -9.18 14.21
C THR A 187 -1.95 -9.54 15.60
N HIS A 188 -0.78 -10.18 15.73
CA HIS A 188 -0.23 -10.56 17.03
C HIS A 188 0.04 -9.33 17.90
N PHE A 189 0.80 -8.37 17.39
CA PHE A 189 1.19 -7.18 18.15
C PHE A 189 -0.01 -6.28 18.47
N LEU A 190 -0.97 -6.14 17.56
CA LEU A 190 -2.19 -5.40 17.84
C LEU A 190 -2.99 -6.02 18.99
N LYS A 191 -3.14 -7.35 19.00
CA LYS A 191 -3.82 -8.07 20.10
C LYS A 191 -3.04 -7.98 21.41
N ALA A 192 -1.72 -8.17 21.38
CA ALA A 192 -0.86 -8.11 22.57
C ALA A 192 -0.90 -6.75 23.27
N THR A 193 -1.19 -5.67 22.52
CA THR A 193 -1.31 -4.31 23.06
C THR A 193 -2.75 -3.92 23.44
N GLY A 194 -3.71 -4.85 23.34
CA GLY A 194 -5.11 -4.56 23.55
C GLY A 194 -5.74 -3.63 22.50
N GLY A 195 -5.03 -3.43 21.39
CA GLY A 195 -5.47 -2.60 20.28
C GLY A 195 -6.70 -3.17 19.58
N LYS A 196 -7.50 -2.30 19.01
CA LYS A 196 -8.71 -2.65 18.24
C LYS A 196 -8.48 -2.42 16.76
N ASP A 197 -9.03 -3.31 15.96
CA ASP A 197 -9.14 -3.14 14.51
C ASP A 197 -10.52 -2.61 14.16
N GLY A 198 -10.60 -1.64 13.27
CA GLY A 198 -11.86 -1.05 12.83
C GLY A 198 -11.67 0.25 12.05
N MET A 199 -12.70 0.63 11.28
CA MET A 199 -12.67 1.85 10.46
C MET A 199 -12.87 3.13 11.29
N ASP A 200 -13.54 3.03 12.44
CA ASP A 200 -13.92 4.17 13.27
C ASP A 200 -13.25 4.12 14.66
N VAL A 201 -12.05 3.50 14.74
CA VAL A 201 -11.24 3.45 15.95
C VAL A 201 -9.99 4.31 15.79
N PRO A 202 -9.50 4.95 16.87
CA PRO A 202 -8.24 5.67 16.80
C PRO A 202 -7.07 4.70 16.59
N PRO A 203 -5.96 5.17 15.99
CA PRO A 203 -4.79 4.34 15.78
C PRO A 203 -4.16 3.87 17.10
N THR A 204 -3.76 2.60 17.15
CA THR A 204 -2.99 2.04 18.25
C THR A 204 -1.52 2.36 18.08
N THR A 205 -0.93 3.06 19.04
CA THR A 205 0.48 3.46 19.01
C THR A 205 1.27 2.80 20.15
N LEU A 206 2.58 2.57 19.92
CA LEU A 206 3.53 2.02 20.89
C LEU A 206 4.76 2.91 21.00
N PRO A 207 5.31 3.12 22.22
CA PRO A 207 6.66 3.67 22.38
C PRO A 207 7.68 2.74 21.73
N VAL A 208 8.53 3.25 20.84
CA VAL A 208 9.54 2.45 20.14
C VAL A 208 10.61 1.91 21.11
N SER A 209 10.83 2.59 22.25
CA SER A 209 11.75 2.17 23.31
C SER A 209 11.22 1.07 24.22
N SER A 210 9.94 0.72 24.13
CA SER A 210 9.38 -0.40 24.88
C SER A 210 9.80 -1.75 24.28
N ALA A 211 9.89 -2.81 25.11
CA ALA A 211 10.25 -4.14 24.62
C ALA A 211 9.33 -4.60 23.47
N ILE A 212 8.01 -4.46 23.63
CA ILE A 212 7.04 -4.82 22.59
C ILE A 212 7.14 -3.92 21.37
N GLY A 213 7.51 -2.63 21.51
CA GLY A 213 7.76 -1.71 20.41
C GLY A 213 9.00 -2.11 19.60
N SER A 214 10.08 -2.47 20.28
CA SER A 214 11.32 -2.99 19.68
C SER A 214 11.06 -4.30 18.89
N ASP A 215 10.34 -5.24 19.49
CA ASP A 215 9.98 -6.50 18.85
C ASP A 215 9.09 -6.29 17.62
N TYR A 216 8.12 -5.36 17.70
CA TYR A 216 7.31 -5.00 16.56
C TYR A 216 8.13 -4.38 15.43
N LEU A 217 9.05 -3.47 15.74
CA LEU A 217 9.94 -2.86 14.73
C LEU A 217 10.80 -3.90 14.03
N ALA A 218 11.37 -4.85 14.78
CA ALA A 218 12.14 -5.96 14.21
C ALA A 218 11.26 -6.83 13.29
N GLY A 219 10.03 -7.16 13.72
CA GLY A 219 9.08 -7.92 12.92
C GLY A 219 8.61 -7.18 11.66
N MET A 220 8.34 -5.89 11.78
CA MET A 220 7.98 -5.02 10.64
C MET A 220 9.13 -4.93 9.64
N THR A 221 10.37 -4.75 10.11
CA THR A 221 11.57 -4.68 9.27
C THR A 221 11.81 -6.00 8.54
N LEU A 222 11.68 -7.13 9.23
CA LEU A 222 11.77 -8.46 8.61
C LEU A 222 10.69 -8.65 7.55
N ALA A 223 9.43 -8.27 7.83
CA ALA A 223 8.33 -8.31 6.86
C ALA A 223 8.60 -7.42 5.65
N GLY A 224 9.26 -6.26 5.85
CA GLY A 224 9.71 -5.37 4.79
C GLY A 224 10.71 -6.04 3.85
N ARG A 225 11.79 -6.59 4.40
CA ARG A 225 12.80 -7.35 3.63
C ARG A 225 12.18 -8.55 2.91
N TYR A 226 11.26 -9.25 3.57
CA TYR A 226 10.53 -10.37 2.98
C TYR A 226 9.67 -9.94 1.79
N ALA A 227 8.97 -8.79 1.87
CA ALA A 227 8.17 -8.28 0.77
C ALA A 227 9.04 -7.85 -0.43
N TYR A 228 10.21 -7.26 -0.19
CA TYR A 228 11.19 -6.97 -1.24
C TYR A 228 11.63 -8.26 -1.93
N ALA A 229 12.17 -9.23 -1.17
CA ALA A 229 12.63 -10.51 -1.70
C ALA A 229 11.52 -11.24 -2.49
N GLY A 230 10.27 -11.19 -2.01
CA GLY A 230 9.13 -11.80 -2.69
C GLY A 230 8.84 -11.17 -4.04
N ARG A 231 8.77 -9.82 -4.14
CA ARG A 231 8.54 -9.12 -5.40
C ARG A 231 9.68 -9.30 -6.38
N GLU A 232 10.93 -9.26 -5.91
CA GLU A 232 12.12 -9.55 -6.73
C GLU A 232 12.10 -10.97 -7.28
N THR A 233 11.78 -11.97 -6.45
CA THR A 233 11.64 -13.35 -6.88
C THR A 233 10.62 -13.49 -8.00
N VAL A 234 9.43 -12.91 -7.85
CA VAL A 234 8.36 -12.96 -8.85
C VAL A 234 8.75 -12.16 -10.09
N GLY A 235 9.16 -10.91 -9.95
CA GLY A 235 9.46 -10.02 -11.08
C GLY A 235 10.62 -10.55 -11.94
N ARG A 236 11.73 -10.96 -11.30
CA ARG A 236 12.90 -11.51 -12.01
C ARG A 236 12.58 -12.84 -12.69
N HIS A 237 11.71 -13.67 -12.09
CA HIS A 237 11.23 -14.90 -12.75
C HIS A 237 10.40 -14.59 -13.99
N VAL A 238 9.50 -13.59 -13.93
CA VAL A 238 8.73 -13.15 -15.10
C VAL A 238 9.65 -12.65 -16.20
N VAL A 239 10.62 -11.76 -15.88
CA VAL A 239 11.54 -11.20 -16.88
C VAL A 239 12.41 -12.29 -17.52
N ARG A 240 13.16 -13.04 -16.71
CA ARG A 240 14.15 -13.99 -17.25
C ARG A 240 13.54 -15.31 -17.67
N GLY A 241 12.61 -15.85 -16.85
CA GLY A 241 12.04 -17.19 -17.08
C GLY A 241 10.91 -17.19 -18.11
N ILE A 242 10.04 -16.18 -18.11
CA ILE A 242 8.84 -16.16 -18.96
C ILE A 242 9.05 -15.30 -20.20
N LEU A 243 9.56 -14.06 -20.05
CA LEU A 243 9.80 -13.18 -21.21
C LEU A 243 11.07 -13.57 -21.97
N GLY A 244 12.07 -14.13 -21.31
CA GLY A 244 13.40 -14.42 -21.86
C GLY A 244 14.20 -13.13 -22.09
N ALA A 245 14.04 -12.13 -21.23
CA ALA A 245 14.62 -10.80 -21.36
C ALA A 245 15.62 -10.52 -20.24
N GLU A 246 16.47 -9.49 -20.42
CA GLU A 246 17.41 -9.01 -19.41
C GLU A 246 16.84 -7.82 -18.65
N ILE A 247 17.26 -7.67 -17.40
CA ILE A 247 16.88 -6.58 -16.52
C ILE A 247 17.79 -5.38 -16.75
N LEU A 248 17.22 -4.23 -17.09
CA LEU A 248 17.96 -2.97 -17.27
C LEU A 248 17.86 -2.07 -16.03
N GLU A 249 16.70 -1.99 -15.39
CA GLU A 249 16.45 -1.14 -14.23
C GLU A 249 15.36 -1.75 -13.33
N GLU A 250 15.49 -1.54 -12.03
CA GLU A 250 14.44 -1.90 -11.04
C GLU A 250 14.05 -0.65 -10.23
N VAL A 251 12.74 -0.36 -10.16
CA VAL A 251 12.16 0.67 -9.30
C VAL A 251 11.30 -0.01 -8.25
N HIS A 252 11.68 0.09 -6.98
CA HIS A 252 11.11 -0.71 -5.92
C HIS A 252 10.74 0.16 -4.70
N ASN A 253 9.50 0.11 -4.23
CA ASN A 253 9.01 0.89 -3.09
C ASN A 253 7.97 0.16 -2.25
N HIS A 254 7.98 0.40 -0.94
CA HIS A 254 6.84 0.14 -0.07
C HIS A 254 5.93 1.36 -0.03
N HIS A 255 4.64 1.14 0.34
CA HIS A 255 3.69 2.20 0.64
C HIS A 255 2.84 1.94 1.91
N ASN A 256 3.08 0.81 2.61
CA ASN A 256 2.53 0.49 3.94
C ASN A 256 3.67 0.15 4.89
N PHE A 257 4.29 1.15 5.47
CA PHE A 257 5.46 0.96 6.32
C PHE A 257 5.68 2.15 7.26
N ALA A 258 6.63 2.05 8.16
CA ALA A 258 7.10 3.17 8.98
C ALA A 258 8.60 3.33 8.85
N TRP A 259 9.04 4.58 8.66
CA TRP A 259 10.44 4.94 8.53
C TRP A 259 10.83 5.95 9.61
N HIS A 260 12.03 5.81 10.15
CA HIS A 260 12.62 6.85 10.98
C HIS A 260 13.30 7.87 10.07
N GLU A 261 12.76 9.07 9.99
CA GLU A 261 13.12 10.09 9.00
C GLU A 261 13.46 11.42 9.66
N GLN A 262 14.39 12.16 9.05
CA GLN A 262 14.73 13.53 9.43
C GLN A 262 13.93 14.52 8.58
N HIS A 263 13.16 15.39 9.23
CA HIS A 263 12.41 16.46 8.59
C HIS A 263 12.75 17.82 9.22
N GLY A 264 13.65 18.57 8.56
CA GLY A 264 14.26 19.78 9.13
C GLY A 264 15.16 19.42 10.32
N THR A 265 14.89 20.01 11.47
CA THR A 265 15.65 19.75 12.72
C THR A 265 15.06 18.63 13.58
N GLU A 266 13.95 18.01 13.16
CA GLU A 266 13.24 17.02 13.95
C GLU A 266 13.27 15.65 13.28
N SER A 267 13.36 14.58 14.10
CA SER A 267 13.25 13.20 13.67
C SER A 267 11.87 12.64 14.01
N PHE A 268 11.28 11.87 13.09
CA PHE A 268 9.99 11.25 13.26
C PHE A 268 9.98 9.80 12.78
N TRP A 269 9.12 9.01 13.38
CA TRP A 269 8.62 7.79 12.77
C TRP A 269 7.46 8.16 11.84
N VAL A 270 7.73 8.17 10.55
CA VAL A 270 6.74 8.51 9.51
C VAL A 270 6.04 7.24 9.06
N VAL A 271 4.78 7.10 9.46
CA VAL A 271 3.92 5.96 9.14
C VAL A 271 3.12 6.26 7.90
N ARG A 272 3.36 5.52 6.83
CA ARG A 272 2.61 5.61 5.56
C ARG A 272 1.70 4.40 5.40
N LYS A 273 0.46 4.65 5.02
CA LYS A 273 -0.53 3.64 4.68
C LYS A 273 -1.16 3.97 3.33
N GLY A 274 -0.77 3.23 2.30
CA GLY A 274 -1.14 3.56 0.94
C GLY A 274 -0.59 4.93 0.52
N ALA A 275 0.66 5.21 0.86
CA ALA A 275 1.38 6.41 0.45
C ALA A 275 2.85 6.08 0.19
N THR A 276 3.37 6.54 -0.93
CA THR A 276 4.73 6.23 -1.39
C THR A 276 5.71 7.30 -0.91
N PRO A 277 6.89 6.94 -0.35
CA PRO A 277 7.97 7.87 -0.14
C PRO A 277 8.42 8.49 -1.47
N ALA A 278 8.63 9.81 -1.49
CA ALA A 278 9.02 10.57 -2.69
C ALA A 278 10.02 11.67 -2.31
N PHE A 279 11.16 11.27 -1.75
CA PHE A 279 12.27 12.19 -1.50
C PHE A 279 12.85 12.72 -2.82
N PRO A 280 13.57 13.84 -2.81
CA PRO A 280 14.19 14.36 -4.03
C PRO A 280 15.01 13.29 -4.75
N SER A 281 14.77 13.13 -6.06
CA SER A 281 15.40 12.12 -6.94
C SER A 281 15.06 10.66 -6.60
N GLN A 282 14.21 10.40 -5.60
CA GLN A 282 13.73 9.05 -5.32
C GLN A 282 12.69 8.65 -6.36
N ARG A 283 12.93 7.54 -7.05
CA ARG A 283 11.97 6.96 -7.98
C ARG A 283 10.97 6.07 -7.26
N GLY A 284 9.76 6.00 -7.83
CA GLY A 284 8.68 5.15 -7.37
C GLY A 284 7.83 4.64 -8.52
N PHE A 285 7.22 3.48 -8.33
CA PHE A 285 6.21 2.94 -9.23
C PHE A 285 4.83 3.11 -8.60
N VAL A 286 3.92 3.75 -9.33
CA VAL A 286 2.54 3.99 -8.92
C VAL A 286 1.62 3.29 -9.90
N GLY A 287 0.87 2.28 -9.42
CA GLY A 287 -0.07 1.51 -10.21
C GLY A 287 -1.37 2.25 -10.51
N GLY A 288 -1.93 2.00 -11.68
CA GLY A 288 -3.33 2.34 -11.99
C GLY A 288 -4.30 1.27 -11.49
N SER A 289 -5.48 1.19 -12.09
CA SER A 289 -6.38 0.03 -11.97
C SER A 289 -6.04 -1.02 -13.04
N MET A 290 -6.67 -2.20 -12.99
CA MET A 290 -6.38 -3.31 -13.92
C MET A 290 -6.49 -2.99 -15.43
N GLY A 291 -7.00 -1.85 -15.78
CA GLY A 291 -7.16 -1.46 -17.19
C GLY A 291 -6.74 -0.02 -17.44
N ASP A 292 -6.04 0.61 -16.53
CA ASP A 292 -5.53 1.98 -16.65
C ASP A 292 -3.98 1.98 -16.65
N ASP A 293 -3.41 3.07 -17.17
CA ASP A 293 -1.96 3.27 -17.15
C ASP A 293 -1.42 3.34 -15.73
N ALA A 294 -0.16 2.92 -15.57
CA ALA A 294 0.65 3.12 -14.38
C ALA A 294 1.76 4.13 -14.70
N VAL A 295 2.53 4.57 -13.71
CA VAL A 295 3.61 5.54 -13.94
C VAL A 295 4.86 5.22 -13.12
N ILE A 296 6.02 5.56 -13.68
CA ILE A 296 7.27 5.75 -12.94
C ILE A 296 7.36 7.23 -12.59
N ILE A 297 7.50 7.52 -11.31
CA ILE A 297 7.61 8.88 -10.78
C ILE A 297 8.98 9.14 -10.18
N GLU A 298 9.28 10.41 -9.99
CA GLU A 298 10.43 10.86 -9.20
C GLU A 298 10.01 12.00 -8.27
N GLY A 299 10.42 11.93 -7.01
CA GLY A 299 10.22 13.00 -6.04
C GLY A 299 11.01 14.25 -6.38
N ILE A 300 10.45 15.42 -6.11
CA ILE A 300 11.11 16.73 -6.33
C ILE A 300 11.34 17.45 -5.01
N ASP A 301 12.35 18.31 -4.96
CA ASP A 301 12.60 19.18 -3.82
C ASP A 301 11.78 20.48 -3.95
N SER A 302 10.70 20.56 -3.17
CA SER A 302 9.82 21.73 -3.11
C SER A 302 9.36 22.00 -1.68
N ALA A 303 8.83 23.18 -1.43
CA ALA A 303 8.18 23.48 -0.16
C ALA A 303 6.99 22.53 0.08
N GLU A 304 6.24 22.23 -0.98
CA GLU A 304 5.10 21.33 -0.91
C GLU A 304 5.49 19.88 -0.61
N SER A 305 6.63 19.39 -1.15
CA SER A 305 7.19 18.07 -0.81
C SER A 305 7.57 17.96 0.66
N ARG A 306 8.18 19.03 1.22
CA ARG A 306 8.52 19.08 2.66
C ARG A 306 7.27 19.08 3.53
N ASP A 307 6.24 19.83 3.15
CA ASP A 307 4.94 19.85 3.83
C ASP A 307 4.23 18.50 3.72
N ALA A 308 4.42 17.78 2.60
CA ALA A 308 3.93 16.43 2.37
C ALA A 308 4.76 15.34 3.08
N LEU A 309 5.75 15.68 3.90
CA LEU A 309 6.70 14.71 4.48
C LEU A 309 7.32 13.82 3.39
N PHE A 310 7.68 14.40 2.26
CA PHE A 310 8.19 13.70 1.08
C PHE A 310 7.39 12.44 0.75
N SER A 311 6.06 12.58 0.68
CA SER A 311 5.12 11.49 0.42
C SER A 311 4.20 11.84 -0.74
N THR A 312 3.79 10.80 -1.48
CA THR A 312 2.86 10.92 -2.60
C THR A 312 1.90 9.74 -2.65
N ILE A 313 1.04 9.71 -3.65
CA ILE A 313 0.08 8.63 -3.89
C ILE A 313 0.77 7.26 -4.05
N HIS A 314 0.03 6.18 -3.78
CA HIS A 314 0.46 4.80 -4.03
C HIS A 314 -0.21 4.16 -5.24
N GLY A 315 -1.32 4.73 -5.69
CA GLY A 315 -2.14 4.26 -6.80
C GLY A 315 -3.26 5.23 -7.12
N ALA A 316 -4.26 4.77 -7.88
CA ALA A 316 -5.41 5.60 -8.26
C ALA A 316 -6.34 5.90 -7.06
N GLY A 317 -6.41 5.02 -6.07
CA GLY A 317 -7.32 5.14 -4.92
C GLY A 317 -8.77 4.75 -5.26
N ARG A 318 -9.41 4.07 -4.32
CA ARG A 318 -10.79 3.58 -4.51
C ARG A 318 -11.81 4.70 -4.32
N ILE A 319 -12.89 4.64 -5.10
CA ILE A 319 -14.09 5.51 -4.92
C ILE A 319 -15.26 4.76 -4.28
N MET A 320 -15.16 3.44 -4.15
CA MET A 320 -16.20 2.63 -3.51
C MET A 320 -15.59 1.41 -2.79
N SER A 321 -16.31 0.87 -1.83
CA SER A 321 -15.87 -0.35 -1.13
C SER A 321 -15.94 -1.58 -2.05
N ARG A 322 -15.16 -2.63 -1.73
CA ARG A 322 -15.24 -3.91 -2.44
C ARG A 322 -16.66 -4.47 -2.47
N THR A 323 -17.37 -4.39 -1.34
CA THR A 323 -18.76 -4.86 -1.24
C THR A 323 -19.71 -4.01 -2.09
N ALA A 324 -19.51 -2.70 -2.18
CA ALA A 324 -20.32 -1.86 -3.06
C ALA A 324 -20.06 -2.19 -4.54
N ALA A 325 -18.81 -2.43 -4.91
CA ALA A 325 -18.45 -2.78 -6.30
C ALA A 325 -19.05 -4.13 -6.73
N LYS A 326 -18.82 -5.22 -5.96
CA LYS A 326 -19.23 -6.58 -6.39
C LYS A 326 -20.56 -7.09 -5.82
N GLY A 327 -21.18 -6.33 -4.92
CA GLY A 327 -22.38 -6.76 -4.22
C GLY A 327 -22.11 -7.71 -3.05
N ARG A 328 -23.16 -8.20 -2.45
CA ARG A 328 -23.11 -9.07 -1.27
C ARG A 328 -24.13 -10.20 -1.36
N PHE A 329 -23.88 -11.28 -0.65
CA PHE A 329 -24.86 -12.31 -0.44
C PHE A 329 -25.75 -11.93 0.76
N GLU A 330 -27.07 -11.91 0.55
CA GLU A 330 -28.07 -11.74 1.59
C GLU A 330 -28.80 -13.06 1.84
N ARG A 331 -29.13 -13.31 3.11
CA ARG A 331 -29.97 -14.45 3.47
C ARG A 331 -31.44 -14.01 3.49
N VAL A 332 -32.21 -14.56 2.58
CA VAL A 332 -33.68 -14.32 2.51
C VAL A 332 -34.36 -15.64 2.82
N GLY A 333 -34.86 -15.80 4.06
CA GLY A 333 -35.33 -17.08 4.58
C GLY A 333 -34.19 -18.12 4.61
N ASN A 334 -34.43 -19.27 3.99
CA ASN A 334 -33.43 -20.36 3.88
C ASN A 334 -32.53 -20.27 2.64
N LYS A 335 -32.69 -19.24 1.79
CA LYS A 335 -31.94 -19.07 0.56
C LYS A 335 -30.86 -17.97 0.72
N ARG A 336 -29.69 -18.21 0.15
CA ARG A 336 -28.63 -17.21 -0.01
C ARG A 336 -28.78 -16.59 -1.40
N ILE A 337 -29.20 -15.31 -1.44
CA ILE A 337 -29.42 -14.56 -2.69
C ILE A 337 -28.26 -13.58 -2.86
N ARG A 338 -27.66 -13.54 -4.04
CA ARG A 338 -26.69 -12.52 -4.42
C ARG A 338 -27.43 -11.23 -4.76
N ARG A 339 -27.04 -10.13 -4.12
CA ARG A 339 -27.40 -8.76 -4.54
C ARG A 339 -26.27 -8.25 -5.42
N ASP A 340 -26.61 -7.74 -6.59
CA ASP A 340 -25.64 -7.19 -7.52
C ASP A 340 -24.93 -5.96 -6.93
N GLY A 341 -23.67 -5.81 -7.28
CA GLY A 341 -22.88 -4.63 -6.98
C GLY A 341 -23.10 -3.52 -8.00
N LEU A 342 -22.40 -2.42 -7.80
CA LEU A 342 -22.47 -1.25 -8.68
C LEU A 342 -21.65 -1.44 -9.97
N VAL A 343 -20.68 -2.36 -9.97
CA VAL A 343 -19.83 -2.64 -11.13
C VAL A 343 -20.31 -3.91 -11.82
N ARG A 344 -20.55 -3.81 -13.11
CA ARG A 344 -20.98 -4.93 -13.93
C ARG A 344 -19.77 -5.61 -14.58
N HIS A 345 -19.79 -6.94 -14.61
CA HIS A 345 -18.73 -7.74 -15.20
C HIS A 345 -18.55 -7.48 -16.70
N ASP A 346 -19.64 -7.31 -17.43
CA ASP A 346 -19.62 -7.02 -18.87
C ASP A 346 -19.00 -5.65 -19.17
N GLU A 347 -19.25 -4.63 -18.33
CA GLU A 347 -18.62 -3.30 -18.45
C GLU A 347 -17.12 -3.36 -18.17
N MET A 348 -16.70 -4.10 -17.14
CA MET A 348 -15.28 -4.34 -16.84
C MET A 348 -14.58 -5.03 -18.02
N MET A 349 -15.16 -6.12 -18.52
CA MET A 349 -14.56 -6.88 -19.63
C MET A 349 -14.52 -6.07 -20.93
N LYS A 350 -15.55 -5.25 -21.19
CA LYS A 350 -15.53 -4.32 -22.31
C LYS A 350 -14.39 -3.32 -22.21
N TRP A 351 -14.18 -2.73 -21.02
CA TRP A 351 -13.06 -1.80 -20.78
C TRP A 351 -11.70 -2.43 -21.07
N ILE A 352 -11.49 -3.66 -20.60
CA ILE A 352 -10.27 -4.44 -20.82
C ILE A 352 -10.07 -4.74 -22.30
N ALA A 353 -11.13 -5.23 -23.00
CA ALA A 353 -11.09 -5.58 -24.41
C ALA A 353 -10.84 -4.36 -25.32
N ASP A 354 -11.50 -3.23 -25.03
CA ASP A 354 -11.32 -1.98 -25.80
C ASP A 354 -9.86 -1.46 -25.76
N ARG A 355 -9.08 -1.88 -24.76
CA ARG A 355 -7.64 -1.54 -24.58
C ARG A 355 -6.68 -2.62 -25.07
N GLY A 356 -7.20 -3.75 -25.52
CA GLY A 356 -6.39 -4.88 -25.97
C GLY A 356 -5.55 -5.53 -24.88
N ILE A 357 -6.06 -5.55 -23.64
CA ILE A 357 -5.34 -6.09 -22.49
C ILE A 357 -5.67 -7.57 -22.30
N GLU A 358 -4.65 -8.41 -22.14
CA GLU A 358 -4.77 -9.82 -21.78
C GLU A 358 -4.93 -9.97 -20.27
N LEU A 359 -6.17 -10.21 -19.81
CA LEU A 359 -6.48 -10.38 -18.38
C LEU A 359 -6.49 -11.86 -17.97
N ARG A 360 -5.89 -12.17 -16.83
CA ARG A 360 -6.02 -13.44 -16.10
C ARG A 360 -6.44 -13.18 -14.67
N GLY A 361 -7.54 -13.81 -14.22
CA GLY A 361 -8.10 -13.58 -12.89
C GLY A 361 -8.74 -12.20 -12.75
N GLY A 362 -8.71 -11.67 -11.51
CA GLY A 362 -9.38 -10.42 -11.16
C GLY A 362 -10.89 -10.58 -10.94
N ASP A 363 -11.50 -9.60 -10.27
CA ASP A 363 -12.95 -9.55 -10.05
C ASP A 363 -13.42 -8.08 -10.17
N VAL A 364 -14.71 -7.88 -10.27
CA VAL A 364 -15.36 -6.56 -10.43
C VAL A 364 -15.06 -5.58 -9.29
N ASP A 365 -14.65 -6.05 -8.12
CA ASP A 365 -14.21 -5.17 -7.03
C ASP A 365 -12.84 -4.54 -7.28
N GLU A 366 -12.07 -5.01 -8.26
CA GLU A 366 -10.81 -4.41 -8.72
C GLU A 366 -10.95 -3.75 -10.11
N ALA A 367 -12.16 -3.70 -10.65
CA ALA A 367 -12.44 -3.09 -11.95
C ALA A 367 -12.11 -1.58 -11.97
N PRO A 368 -11.73 -1.01 -13.13
CA PRO A 368 -11.42 0.42 -13.27
C PRO A 368 -12.51 1.35 -12.75
N GLN A 369 -13.77 0.94 -12.84
CA GLN A 369 -14.93 1.69 -12.34
C GLN A 369 -14.95 1.85 -10.81
N ALA A 370 -14.19 1.04 -10.07
CA ALA A 370 -14.10 1.12 -8.61
C ALA A 370 -13.03 2.11 -8.11
N TYR A 371 -12.29 2.75 -9.03
CA TYR A 371 -11.13 3.58 -8.74
C TYR A 371 -11.25 4.99 -9.33
N ARG A 372 -10.51 5.97 -8.76
CA ARG A 372 -10.28 7.26 -9.36
C ARG A 372 -9.45 7.11 -10.64
N ARG A 373 -9.43 8.14 -11.47
CA ARG A 373 -8.52 8.18 -12.61
C ARG A 373 -7.13 8.61 -12.14
N LEU A 374 -6.11 7.83 -12.50
CA LEU A 374 -4.74 8.11 -12.10
C LEU A 374 -4.25 9.50 -12.50
N PRO A 375 -4.53 10.03 -13.71
CA PRO A 375 -4.14 11.40 -14.09
C PRO A 375 -4.68 12.47 -13.14
N ASP A 376 -5.90 12.32 -12.61
CA ASP A 376 -6.52 13.31 -11.72
C ASP A 376 -5.79 13.37 -10.36
N VAL A 377 -5.42 12.22 -9.80
CA VAL A 377 -4.68 12.15 -8.53
C VAL A 377 -3.22 12.57 -8.70
N LEU A 378 -2.61 12.29 -9.85
CA LEU A 378 -1.25 12.77 -10.18
C LEU A 378 -1.21 14.29 -10.31
N ALA A 379 -2.21 14.91 -10.95
CA ALA A 379 -2.31 16.35 -11.10
C ALA A 379 -2.32 17.08 -9.73
N ALA A 380 -2.97 16.51 -8.71
CA ALA A 380 -2.97 17.06 -7.37
C ALA A 380 -1.59 16.99 -6.68
N HIS A 381 -0.68 16.17 -7.17
CA HIS A 381 0.68 16.01 -6.65
C HIS A 381 1.78 16.60 -7.56
N ALA A 382 1.42 17.39 -8.56
CA ALA A 382 2.38 18.00 -9.51
C ALA A 382 3.47 18.84 -8.83
N GLY A 383 3.19 19.38 -7.63
CA GLY A 383 4.16 20.11 -6.82
C GLY A 383 5.12 19.23 -5.99
N THR A 384 4.91 17.90 -5.95
CA THR A 384 5.72 16.99 -5.11
C THR A 384 6.47 15.93 -5.91
N ILE A 385 6.01 15.62 -7.11
CA ILE A 385 6.58 14.60 -7.99
C ILE A 385 6.58 15.06 -9.45
N ARG A 386 7.41 14.40 -10.26
CA ARG A 386 7.31 14.40 -11.72
C ARG A 386 7.11 12.97 -12.26
N VAL A 387 6.35 12.82 -13.32
CA VAL A 387 6.20 11.57 -14.04
C VAL A 387 7.39 11.43 -15.00
N LEU A 388 8.08 10.30 -14.92
CA LEU A 388 9.22 9.96 -15.79
C LEU A 388 8.75 9.12 -16.98
N HIS A 389 7.89 8.11 -16.73
CA HIS A 389 7.34 7.21 -17.73
C HIS A 389 5.88 6.93 -17.46
N THR A 390 5.09 6.79 -18.53
CA THR A 390 3.72 6.29 -18.50
C THR A 390 3.70 4.88 -19.04
N LEU A 391 3.20 3.93 -18.25
CA LEU A 391 3.22 2.50 -18.53
C LEU A 391 1.82 2.03 -18.92
N ARG A 392 1.63 1.66 -20.18
CA ARG A 392 0.35 1.14 -20.68
C ARG A 392 0.29 -0.37 -20.46
N PRO A 393 -0.74 -0.91 -19.80
CA PRO A 393 -0.86 -2.34 -19.57
C PRO A 393 -1.13 -3.10 -20.89
N LEU A 394 -0.41 -4.19 -21.09
CA LEU A 394 -0.59 -5.17 -22.18
C LEU A 394 -1.18 -6.46 -21.64
N GLY A 395 -0.77 -6.87 -20.43
CA GLY A 395 -1.24 -8.05 -19.74
C GLY A 395 -1.36 -7.82 -18.26
N VAL A 396 -2.40 -8.36 -17.63
CA VAL A 396 -2.69 -8.24 -16.19
C VAL A 396 -3.01 -9.61 -15.62
N ALA A 397 -2.31 -10.01 -14.55
CA ALA A 397 -2.59 -11.24 -13.82
C ALA A 397 -2.88 -10.92 -12.35
N MET A 398 -4.03 -11.39 -11.87
CA MET A 398 -4.52 -11.26 -10.50
C MET A 398 -5.04 -12.60 -9.99
N ALA A 399 -5.34 -12.70 -8.69
CA ALA A 399 -5.98 -13.88 -8.15
C ALA A 399 -7.38 -14.09 -8.79
N ASP A 400 -7.68 -15.35 -9.08
CA ASP A 400 -9.00 -15.73 -9.59
C ASP A 400 -9.93 -15.99 -8.39
N PRO A 401 -10.98 -15.18 -8.17
CA PRO A 401 -11.84 -15.30 -7.00
C PRO A 401 -12.67 -16.60 -6.98
N TYR A 402 -12.72 -17.32 -8.10
CA TYR A 402 -13.47 -18.57 -8.25
C TYR A 402 -12.59 -19.81 -8.09
N LYS A 403 -11.27 -19.65 -7.94
CA LYS A 403 -10.30 -20.73 -7.75
C LYS A 403 -9.69 -20.79 -6.34
N ASP A 404 -10.08 -19.86 -5.46
CA ASP A 404 -9.66 -19.81 -4.06
C ASP A 404 -10.60 -20.55 -3.12
#